data_83498f8502605845d5b50fd66f257d04
#
_entry.id   83498f8502605845d5b50fd66f257d04
#
_cell.length_a   1.000
_cell.length_b   1.000
_cell.length_c   1.000
_cell.angle_alpha   90.00
_cell.angle_beta   90.00
_cell.angle_gamma   90.00
#
_symmetry.space_group_name_H-M   'P 1'
#
loop_
_entity.id
_entity.type
_entity.pdbx_description
1 polymer ?
#
loop_
_entity_poly.entity_id
_entity_poly.type
_entity_poly.pdbx_seq_one_letter_code
_entity_poly.pdbx_strand_id
1 'polypeptide(L)'
;MNVTIVCEVLGKANNGTTVAALNLIRSLKEKGHRVKVICPDADREGLEGYYILPVTNMGSLINGIFEKNHVTLAKYDEQIIYDAIKDADVVHFMVPLFIARRATKLAASLGKPITDGFHAQAENLTAHIVGLMGNHLANHLTYEWYDKNLFCRADAIHYPTQFIRDVFEREVHRKTNGYVISNGVCSDFHPVPAEKPEQYRDKFCILFTGRLSKEKSHIVLMKAVRKSKYADKIQLFFAGNGPLLDKIEKYGKKYLKNPPVIGFYSRAELVDIINFCDLYCHPAEIEIEAIACLEAISCGLVPVIANSPRCATKAFALDERCLFEVNNPDDLAAKIDYFIEHPEEKAALRERYLSESVTFDQAHCMDMMEQMLLDQVNKKDA
;
A
#
# COMPACT_ATOMS: atom_id res chain seq x y z
N MET A 1 -27.37 0.22 0.63
CA MET A 1 -27.08 1.27 -0.39
C MET A 1 -26.57 0.62 -1.69
N ASN A 2 -26.72 1.35 -2.81
CA ASN A 2 -26.10 1.02 -4.09
C ASN A 2 -24.79 1.81 -4.23
N VAL A 3 -23.66 1.14 -4.23
CA VAL A 3 -22.34 1.75 -4.32
C VAL A 3 -21.73 1.47 -5.68
N THR A 4 -21.25 2.49 -6.38
CA THR A 4 -20.44 2.28 -7.58
C THR A 4 -18.97 2.61 -7.27
N ILE A 5 -18.09 1.64 -7.45
CA ILE A 5 -16.63 1.79 -7.24
C ILE A 5 -15.95 1.93 -8.60
N VAL A 6 -15.19 3.00 -8.79
CA VAL A 6 -14.40 3.27 -10.01
C VAL A 6 -12.94 2.98 -9.74
N CYS A 7 -12.40 1.93 -10.35
CA CYS A 7 -11.02 1.49 -10.13
C CYS A 7 -10.29 1.18 -11.45
N GLU A 8 -9.53 2.13 -11.97
CA GLU A 8 -8.76 2.00 -13.22
C GLU A 8 -7.57 1.03 -13.12
N VAL A 9 -7.28 0.52 -11.92
CA VAL A 9 -6.10 -0.32 -11.62
C VAL A 9 -6.49 -1.58 -10.83
N LEU A 10 -7.70 -2.09 -11.05
CA LEU A 10 -8.18 -3.21 -10.24
C LEU A 10 -7.33 -4.47 -10.42
N GLY A 11 -7.08 -4.93 -11.64
CA GLY A 11 -6.13 -5.98 -12.01
C GLY A 11 -6.00 -7.18 -11.05
N LYS A 12 -4.81 -7.76 -10.99
CA LYS A 12 -4.44 -8.80 -10.03
C LYS A 12 -4.04 -8.19 -8.69
N ALA A 13 -4.27 -8.88 -7.58
CA ALA A 13 -3.96 -8.44 -6.22
C ALA A 13 -2.42 -8.45 -5.94
N ASN A 14 -1.68 -7.64 -6.70
CA ASN A 14 -0.22 -7.54 -6.65
C ASN A 14 0.31 -6.16 -6.20
N ASN A 15 -0.58 -5.26 -5.86
CA ASN A 15 -0.26 -3.94 -5.33
C ASN A 15 -1.29 -3.49 -4.28
N GLY A 16 -0.91 -2.56 -3.40
CA GLY A 16 -1.73 -2.10 -2.29
C GLY A 16 -3.09 -1.52 -2.70
N THR A 17 -3.15 -0.75 -3.78
CA THR A 17 -4.40 -0.15 -4.28
C THR A 17 -5.42 -1.21 -4.72
N THR A 18 -4.96 -2.21 -5.46
CA THR A 18 -5.81 -3.34 -5.89
C THR A 18 -6.32 -4.13 -4.69
N VAL A 19 -5.44 -4.42 -3.72
CA VAL A 19 -5.83 -5.14 -2.50
C VAL A 19 -6.87 -4.33 -1.72
N ALA A 20 -6.67 -3.03 -1.52
CA ALA A 20 -7.63 -2.15 -0.85
C ALA A 20 -8.99 -2.13 -1.57
N ALA A 21 -9.00 -1.99 -2.91
CA ALA A 21 -10.24 -2.01 -3.69
C ALA A 21 -11.00 -3.34 -3.57
N LEU A 22 -10.29 -4.47 -3.68
CA LEU A 22 -10.90 -5.81 -3.57
C LEU A 22 -11.46 -6.06 -2.15
N ASN A 23 -10.76 -5.60 -1.12
CA ASN A 23 -11.23 -5.72 0.26
C ASN A 23 -12.49 -4.87 0.48
N LEU A 24 -12.53 -3.63 0.00
CA LEU A 24 -13.71 -2.78 0.09
C LEU A 24 -14.90 -3.37 -0.65
N ILE A 25 -14.71 -3.83 -1.91
CA ILE A 25 -15.75 -4.47 -2.72
C ILE A 25 -16.33 -5.68 -2.00
N ARG A 26 -15.46 -6.54 -1.46
CA ARG A 26 -15.86 -7.76 -0.74
C ARG A 26 -16.65 -7.41 0.51
N SER A 27 -16.12 -6.54 1.37
CA SER A 27 -16.73 -6.15 2.62
C SER A 27 -18.13 -5.53 2.40
N LEU A 28 -18.28 -4.61 1.44
CA LEU A 28 -19.56 -4.00 1.14
C LEU A 28 -20.59 -5.04 0.64
N LYS A 29 -20.16 -6.02 -0.18
CA LYS A 29 -21.03 -7.13 -0.63
C LYS A 29 -21.45 -8.03 0.52
N GLU A 30 -20.53 -8.41 1.40
CA GLU A 30 -20.79 -9.25 2.59
C GLU A 30 -21.77 -8.57 3.56
N LYS A 31 -21.76 -7.24 3.63
CA LYS A 31 -22.70 -6.42 4.40
C LYS A 31 -24.04 -6.17 3.70
N GLY A 32 -24.28 -6.81 2.55
CA GLY A 32 -25.55 -6.76 1.82
C GLY A 32 -25.74 -5.51 0.95
N HIS A 33 -24.69 -4.72 0.69
CA HIS A 33 -24.77 -3.61 -0.24
C HIS A 33 -24.73 -4.09 -1.70
N ARG A 34 -25.42 -3.39 -2.58
CA ARG A 34 -25.34 -3.62 -4.02
C ARG A 34 -24.14 -2.86 -4.58
N VAL A 35 -23.10 -3.60 -4.97
CA VAL A 35 -21.84 -3.02 -5.45
C VAL A 35 -21.70 -3.20 -6.94
N LYS A 36 -21.55 -2.07 -7.67
CA LYS A 36 -21.13 -2.01 -9.06
C LYS A 36 -19.68 -1.58 -9.13
N VAL A 37 -18.92 -2.17 -10.06
CA VAL A 37 -17.48 -1.91 -10.23
C VAL A 37 -17.19 -1.53 -11.66
N ILE A 38 -16.58 -0.37 -11.87
CA ILE A 38 -16.09 0.08 -13.17
C ILE A 38 -14.58 -0.16 -13.22
N CYS A 39 -14.10 -1.00 -14.14
CA CYS A 39 -12.70 -1.31 -14.32
C CYS A 39 -12.38 -1.68 -15.78
N PRO A 40 -11.10 -1.72 -16.19
CA PRO A 40 -10.69 -2.13 -17.54
C PRO A 40 -10.38 -3.64 -17.66
N ASP A 41 -10.60 -4.44 -16.61
CA ASP A 41 -10.15 -5.82 -16.52
C ASP A 41 -11.08 -6.78 -17.29
N ALA A 42 -10.67 -7.19 -18.49
CA ALA A 42 -11.47 -8.05 -19.38
C ALA A 42 -11.77 -9.44 -18.80
N ASP A 43 -10.95 -9.95 -17.87
CA ASP A 43 -11.19 -11.22 -17.17
C ASP A 43 -12.39 -11.18 -16.21
N ARG A 44 -12.94 -10.00 -15.97
CA ARG A 44 -14.16 -9.78 -15.17
C ARG A 44 -15.40 -9.55 -16.02
N GLU A 45 -15.28 -9.63 -17.34
CA GLU A 45 -16.40 -9.48 -18.26
C GLU A 45 -17.46 -10.58 -18.01
N GLY A 46 -18.72 -10.19 -17.94
CA GLY A 46 -19.84 -11.09 -17.63
C GLY A 46 -20.04 -11.41 -16.15
N LEU A 47 -19.16 -10.96 -15.25
CA LEU A 47 -19.40 -11.06 -13.81
C LEU A 47 -20.46 -10.05 -13.36
N GLU A 48 -21.36 -10.47 -12.50
CA GLU A 48 -22.44 -9.62 -12.00
C GLU A 48 -21.88 -8.38 -11.27
N GLY A 49 -22.38 -7.21 -11.66
CA GLY A 49 -21.98 -5.92 -11.09
C GLY A 49 -20.69 -5.33 -11.66
N TYR A 50 -20.02 -5.98 -12.62
CA TYR A 50 -18.84 -5.44 -13.27
C TYR A 50 -19.18 -4.76 -14.61
N TYR A 51 -18.65 -3.55 -14.78
CA TYR A 51 -18.79 -2.70 -15.97
C TYR A 51 -17.41 -2.50 -16.58
N ILE A 52 -17.12 -3.19 -17.67
CA ILE A 52 -15.79 -3.24 -18.25
C ILE A 52 -15.59 -2.10 -19.25
N LEU A 53 -14.59 -1.25 -18.98
CA LEU A 53 -14.19 -0.19 -19.89
C LEU A 53 -13.23 -0.70 -20.97
N PRO A 54 -13.33 -0.18 -22.20
CA PRO A 54 -12.34 -0.45 -23.23
C PRO A 54 -10.94 -0.01 -22.77
N VAL A 55 -9.90 -0.73 -23.25
CA VAL A 55 -8.51 -0.38 -22.97
C VAL A 55 -8.02 0.66 -23.99
N THR A 56 -7.31 1.67 -23.49
CA THR A 56 -6.65 2.67 -24.34
C THR A 56 -5.27 2.20 -24.79
N ASN A 57 -4.95 2.47 -26.04
CA ASN A 57 -3.60 2.32 -26.59
C ASN A 57 -2.95 3.69 -26.75
N MET A 58 -1.93 4.01 -25.93
CA MET A 58 -1.19 5.28 -25.96
C MET A 58 0.17 5.14 -26.67
N GLY A 59 0.37 4.06 -27.42
CA GLY A 59 1.63 3.73 -28.10
C GLY A 59 2.59 2.89 -27.25
N SER A 60 3.47 2.17 -27.94
CA SER A 60 4.31 1.10 -27.32
C SER A 60 5.19 1.57 -26.16
N LEU A 61 5.70 2.80 -26.19
CA LEU A 61 6.56 3.34 -25.12
C LEU A 61 5.77 3.59 -23.84
N ILE A 62 4.60 4.22 -23.95
CA ILE A 62 3.76 4.55 -22.79
C ILE A 62 3.11 3.28 -22.25
N ASN A 63 2.53 2.44 -23.12
CA ASN A 63 1.96 1.16 -22.72
C ASN A 63 2.98 0.27 -22.00
N GLY A 64 4.23 0.20 -22.50
CA GLY A 64 5.28 -0.59 -21.86
C GLY A 64 5.65 -0.13 -20.44
N ILE A 65 5.49 1.16 -20.11
CA ILE A 65 5.66 1.67 -18.74
C ILE A 65 4.52 1.17 -17.84
N PHE A 66 3.27 1.27 -18.30
CA PHE A 66 2.09 0.87 -17.54
C PHE A 66 1.99 -0.64 -17.38
N GLU A 67 2.29 -1.42 -18.45
CA GLU A 67 2.34 -2.89 -18.41
C GLU A 67 3.38 -3.42 -17.41
N LYS A 68 4.59 -2.82 -17.39
CA LYS A 68 5.62 -3.15 -16.38
C LYS A 68 5.18 -2.89 -14.95
N ASN A 69 4.24 -1.97 -14.76
CA ASN A 69 3.65 -1.65 -13.47
C ASN A 69 2.31 -2.37 -13.22
N HIS A 70 1.89 -3.25 -14.14
CA HIS A 70 0.60 -3.96 -14.08
C HIS A 70 -0.60 -3.00 -13.99
N VAL A 71 -0.51 -1.86 -14.67
CA VAL A 71 -1.59 -0.88 -14.79
C VAL A 71 -2.15 -0.93 -16.19
N THR A 72 -3.47 -1.13 -16.30
CA THR A 72 -4.20 -1.08 -17.56
C THR A 72 -4.84 0.29 -17.70
N LEU A 73 -4.65 0.96 -18.85
CA LEU A 73 -5.22 2.27 -19.09
C LEU A 73 -6.62 2.14 -19.66
N ALA A 74 -7.63 2.56 -18.89
CA ALA A 74 -9.01 2.59 -19.33
C ALA A 74 -9.26 3.72 -20.33
N LYS A 75 -10.05 3.43 -21.36
CA LYS A 75 -10.64 4.43 -22.23
C LYS A 75 -12.01 4.83 -21.69
N TYR A 76 -12.26 6.14 -21.58
CA TYR A 76 -13.55 6.65 -21.14
C TYR A 76 -14.66 6.27 -22.10
N ASP A 77 -15.70 5.62 -21.59
CA ASP A 77 -16.95 5.33 -22.28
C ASP A 77 -18.10 5.86 -21.42
N GLU A 78 -18.79 6.87 -21.95
CA GLU A 78 -19.84 7.58 -21.20
C GLU A 78 -21.06 6.69 -20.91
N GLN A 79 -21.44 5.84 -21.89
CA GLN A 79 -22.61 4.99 -21.71
C GLN A 79 -22.39 3.93 -20.65
N ILE A 80 -21.24 3.26 -20.66
CA ILE A 80 -20.88 2.25 -19.67
C ILE A 80 -20.83 2.89 -18.27
N ILE A 81 -20.20 4.05 -18.14
CA ILE A 81 -20.09 4.76 -16.86
C ILE A 81 -21.47 5.23 -16.39
N TYR A 82 -22.30 5.80 -17.28
CA TYR A 82 -23.65 6.23 -16.96
C TYR A 82 -24.49 5.07 -16.44
N ASP A 83 -24.49 3.92 -17.11
CA ASP A 83 -25.26 2.74 -16.71
C ASP A 83 -24.82 2.17 -15.36
N ALA A 84 -23.55 2.32 -15.02
CA ALA A 84 -23.05 1.92 -13.71
C ALA A 84 -23.47 2.88 -12.59
N ILE A 85 -23.50 4.22 -12.83
CA ILE A 85 -23.67 5.22 -11.76
C ILE A 85 -25.09 5.78 -11.65
N LYS A 86 -25.96 5.65 -12.67
CA LYS A 86 -27.31 6.27 -12.66
C LYS A 86 -28.15 5.91 -11.44
N ASP A 87 -28.07 4.65 -10.97
CA ASP A 87 -28.82 4.14 -9.82
C ASP A 87 -27.98 4.10 -8.52
N ALA A 88 -26.75 4.64 -8.52
CA ALA A 88 -25.91 4.65 -7.35
C ALA A 88 -26.42 5.64 -6.29
N ASP A 89 -26.33 5.27 -5.02
CA ASP A 89 -26.51 6.18 -3.89
C ASP A 89 -25.23 7.00 -3.64
N VAL A 90 -24.05 6.39 -3.91
CA VAL A 90 -22.73 7.01 -3.83
C VAL A 90 -21.79 6.43 -4.86
N VAL A 91 -20.86 7.26 -5.38
CA VAL A 91 -19.80 6.85 -6.30
C VAL A 91 -18.44 7.05 -5.63
N HIS A 92 -17.69 5.96 -5.47
CA HIS A 92 -16.35 5.97 -4.85
C HIS A 92 -15.26 5.75 -5.89
N PHE A 93 -14.30 6.68 -5.98
CA PHE A 93 -13.14 6.60 -6.86
C PHE A 93 -11.91 6.14 -6.10
N MET A 94 -11.24 5.09 -6.60
CA MET A 94 -10.06 4.53 -5.94
C MET A 94 -8.75 5.29 -6.29
N VAL A 95 -8.67 5.92 -7.45
CA VAL A 95 -7.43 6.57 -7.92
C VAL A 95 -7.74 7.78 -8.82
N PRO A 96 -6.91 8.84 -8.78
CA PRO A 96 -7.05 10.05 -9.59
C PRO A 96 -6.41 9.89 -10.98
N LEU A 97 -6.85 8.90 -11.78
CA LEU A 97 -6.27 8.63 -13.10
C LEU A 97 -7.10 9.24 -14.26
N PHE A 98 -6.95 8.69 -15.45
CA PHE A 98 -7.35 9.31 -16.72
C PHE A 98 -8.85 9.49 -16.92
N ILE A 99 -9.68 8.55 -16.45
CA ILE A 99 -11.14 8.66 -16.57
C ILE A 99 -11.77 9.45 -15.41
N ALA A 100 -11.09 9.56 -14.28
CA ALA A 100 -11.63 10.14 -13.05
C ALA A 100 -12.26 11.52 -13.26
N ARG A 101 -11.59 12.43 -13.96
CA ARG A 101 -12.10 13.79 -14.22
C ARG A 101 -13.44 13.81 -14.96
N ARG A 102 -13.63 12.94 -15.96
CA ARG A 102 -14.86 12.91 -16.76
C ARG A 102 -15.96 12.17 -16.00
N ALA A 103 -15.62 11.05 -15.38
CA ALA A 103 -16.54 10.25 -14.59
C ALA A 103 -17.07 11.02 -13.36
N THR A 104 -16.21 11.80 -12.67
CA THR A 104 -16.63 12.66 -11.55
C THR A 104 -17.60 13.76 -12.02
N LYS A 105 -17.36 14.37 -13.20
CA LYS A 105 -18.27 15.37 -13.77
C LYS A 105 -19.63 14.76 -14.09
N LEU A 106 -19.64 13.54 -14.63
CA LEU A 106 -20.89 12.82 -14.91
C LEU A 106 -21.62 12.47 -13.62
N ALA A 107 -20.95 11.95 -12.60
CA ALA A 107 -21.52 11.68 -11.29
C ALA A 107 -22.15 12.95 -10.67
N ALA A 108 -21.41 14.08 -10.69
CA ALA A 108 -21.90 15.36 -10.20
C ALA A 108 -23.13 15.85 -10.98
N SER A 109 -23.15 15.70 -12.33
CA SER A 109 -24.33 16.10 -13.15
C SER A 109 -25.57 15.29 -12.86
N LEU A 110 -25.39 14.06 -12.39
CA LEU A 110 -26.48 13.17 -11.93
C LEU A 110 -26.81 13.40 -10.43
N GLY A 111 -26.18 14.37 -9.81
CA GLY A 111 -26.34 14.71 -8.41
C GLY A 111 -25.93 13.57 -7.45
N LYS A 112 -24.99 12.71 -7.81
CA LYS A 112 -24.52 11.63 -6.94
C LYS A 112 -23.48 12.11 -5.96
N PRO A 113 -23.53 11.72 -4.68
CA PRO A 113 -22.43 11.90 -3.74
C PRO A 113 -21.17 11.25 -4.28
N ILE A 114 -20.03 11.95 -4.14
CA ILE A 114 -18.73 11.54 -4.64
C ILE A 114 -17.79 11.36 -3.47
N THR A 115 -17.19 10.18 -3.37
CA THR A 115 -16.11 9.91 -2.41
C THR A 115 -14.88 9.42 -3.14
N ASP A 116 -13.71 9.74 -2.61
CA ASP A 116 -12.43 9.41 -3.24
C ASP A 116 -11.50 8.69 -2.27
N GLY A 117 -10.74 7.72 -2.75
CA GLY A 117 -9.65 7.08 -2.04
C GLY A 117 -8.30 7.66 -2.45
N PHE A 118 -7.49 8.05 -1.48
CA PHE A 118 -6.14 8.55 -1.74
C PHE A 118 -5.13 7.41 -1.73
N HIS A 119 -5.02 6.66 -2.83
CA HIS A 119 -4.14 5.49 -2.96
C HIS A 119 -2.92 5.72 -3.86
N ALA A 120 -2.69 6.92 -4.35
CA ALA A 120 -1.57 7.26 -5.23
C ALA A 120 -0.83 8.51 -4.75
N GLN A 121 0.36 8.33 -4.17
CA GLN A 121 1.25 9.44 -3.82
C GLN A 121 1.92 10.01 -5.06
N ALA A 122 2.07 11.34 -5.16
CA ALA A 122 2.68 11.99 -6.32
C ALA A 122 4.10 11.48 -6.59
N GLU A 123 4.85 11.23 -5.53
CA GLU A 123 6.21 10.69 -5.59
C GLU A 123 6.27 9.29 -6.24
N ASN A 124 5.22 8.49 -6.08
CA ASN A 124 5.14 7.17 -6.75
C ASN A 124 4.99 7.33 -8.27
N LEU A 125 4.25 8.34 -8.72
CA LEU A 125 4.11 8.62 -10.15
C LEU A 125 5.40 9.21 -10.73
N THR A 126 5.99 10.20 -10.06
CA THR A 126 7.20 10.89 -10.51
C THR A 126 8.45 9.99 -10.41
N ALA A 127 8.47 8.99 -9.52
CA ALA A 127 9.56 8.02 -9.42
C ALA A 127 9.78 7.19 -10.70
N HIS A 128 8.74 7.00 -11.51
CA HIS A 128 8.83 6.29 -12.78
C HIS A 128 9.38 7.16 -13.93
N ILE A 129 9.46 8.48 -13.73
CA ILE A 129 10.05 9.41 -14.69
C ILE A 129 11.49 9.69 -14.25
N VAL A 130 12.45 9.41 -15.14
CA VAL A 130 13.88 9.51 -14.82
C VAL A 130 14.23 10.90 -14.27
N GLY A 131 14.77 10.92 -13.03
CA GLY A 131 15.28 12.14 -12.39
C GLY A 131 14.22 12.98 -11.66
N LEU A 132 12.94 12.61 -11.67
CA LEU A 132 11.89 13.41 -11.01
C LEU A 132 11.50 12.92 -9.62
N MET A 133 11.93 11.73 -9.20
CA MET A 133 11.71 11.24 -7.83
C MET A 133 12.37 12.20 -6.82
N GLY A 134 11.57 12.91 -6.03
CA GLY A 134 12.07 13.92 -5.09
C GLY A 134 12.15 15.33 -5.66
N ASN A 135 11.72 15.58 -6.90
CA ASN A 135 11.55 16.91 -7.42
C ASN A 135 10.30 17.55 -6.82
N HIS A 136 10.47 18.52 -5.91
CA HIS A 136 9.37 19.19 -5.22
C HIS A 136 8.35 19.82 -6.14
N LEU A 137 8.81 20.51 -7.20
CA LEU A 137 7.91 21.17 -8.14
C LEU A 137 7.06 20.15 -8.92
N ALA A 138 7.67 19.05 -9.38
CA ALA A 138 6.94 18.00 -10.09
C ALA A 138 5.90 17.33 -9.20
N ASN A 139 6.23 17.05 -7.95
CA ASN A 139 5.31 16.47 -6.98
C ASN A 139 4.17 17.44 -6.64
N HIS A 140 4.47 18.71 -6.39
CA HIS A 140 3.48 19.74 -6.14
C HIS A 140 2.48 19.88 -7.31
N LEU A 141 2.98 19.99 -8.53
CA LEU A 141 2.12 20.06 -9.73
C LEU A 141 1.27 18.80 -9.91
N THR A 142 1.77 17.64 -9.51
CA THR A 142 1.02 16.37 -9.53
C THR A 142 -0.11 16.39 -8.50
N TYR A 143 0.14 16.86 -7.27
CA TYR A 143 -0.91 16.99 -6.25
C TYR A 143 -1.98 18.00 -6.66
N GLU A 144 -1.58 19.15 -7.25
CA GLU A 144 -2.54 20.09 -7.81
C GLU A 144 -3.35 19.50 -8.97
N TRP A 145 -2.71 18.66 -9.79
CA TRP A 145 -3.40 17.98 -10.89
C TRP A 145 -4.42 16.96 -10.34
N TYR A 146 -4.06 16.21 -9.29
CA TYR A 146 -4.99 15.32 -8.60
C TYR A 146 -6.19 16.09 -8.06
N ASP A 147 -5.95 17.20 -7.36
CA ASP A 147 -7.00 18.02 -6.81
C ASP A 147 -7.96 18.54 -7.89
N LYS A 148 -7.43 19.21 -8.89
CA LYS A 148 -8.22 19.81 -9.99
C LYS A 148 -9.03 18.79 -10.79
N ASN A 149 -8.55 17.56 -10.90
CA ASN A 149 -9.20 16.52 -11.72
C ASN A 149 -10.16 15.63 -10.94
N LEU A 150 -9.94 15.42 -9.65
CA LEU A 150 -10.74 14.52 -8.83
C LEU A 150 -11.12 15.15 -7.49
N PHE A 151 -10.18 15.33 -6.59
CA PHE A 151 -10.46 15.57 -5.17
C PHE A 151 -11.20 16.88 -4.87
N CYS A 152 -11.12 17.90 -5.74
CA CYS A 152 -11.89 19.14 -5.55
C CYS A 152 -13.41 18.94 -5.66
N ARG A 153 -13.90 17.80 -6.16
CA ARG A 153 -15.32 17.46 -6.30
C ARG A 153 -15.79 16.42 -5.31
N ALA A 154 -14.87 15.91 -4.50
CA ALA A 154 -15.21 14.90 -3.51
C ALA A 154 -15.99 15.51 -2.33
N ASP A 155 -17.09 14.88 -1.97
CA ASP A 155 -17.84 15.20 -0.75
C ASP A 155 -17.08 14.68 0.49
N ALA A 156 -16.31 13.58 0.32
CA ALA A 156 -15.39 13.07 1.31
C ALA A 156 -14.18 12.37 0.67
N ILE A 157 -13.02 12.43 1.33
CA ILE A 157 -11.79 11.77 0.88
C ILE A 157 -11.32 10.79 1.95
N HIS A 158 -11.14 9.53 1.58
CA HIS A 158 -10.48 8.52 2.37
C HIS A 158 -8.95 8.66 2.25
N TYR A 159 -8.27 8.80 3.36
CA TYR A 159 -6.81 8.78 3.47
C TYR A 159 -6.37 7.55 4.28
N PRO A 160 -5.50 6.68 3.77
CA PRO A 160 -5.01 5.53 4.52
C PRO A 160 -4.23 5.90 5.79
N THR A 161 -3.63 7.09 5.82
CA THR A 161 -2.86 7.59 6.96
C THR A 161 -3.01 9.10 7.13
N GLN A 162 -2.85 9.58 8.36
CA GLN A 162 -2.80 11.02 8.65
C GLN A 162 -1.65 11.70 7.89
N PHE A 163 -0.53 10.99 7.70
CA PHE A 163 0.61 11.49 6.94
C PHE A 163 0.22 11.96 5.53
N ILE A 164 -0.47 11.12 4.76
CA ILE A 164 -0.79 11.47 3.37
C ILE A 164 -1.87 12.55 3.29
N ARG A 165 -2.79 12.60 4.25
CA ARG A 165 -3.73 13.72 4.41
C ARG A 165 -2.98 15.03 4.62
N ASP A 166 -2.06 15.08 5.57
CA ASP A 166 -1.29 16.28 5.89
C ASP A 166 -0.42 16.75 4.71
N VAL A 167 0.18 15.81 3.99
CA VAL A 167 0.95 16.09 2.77
C VAL A 167 0.03 16.71 1.71
N PHE A 168 -1.08 16.08 1.39
CA PHE A 168 -1.98 16.55 0.35
C PHE A 168 -2.59 17.92 0.68
N GLU A 169 -3.18 18.09 1.88
CA GLU A 169 -3.79 19.35 2.29
C GLU A 169 -2.79 20.52 2.31
N ARG A 170 -1.53 20.24 2.66
CA ARG A 170 -0.44 21.22 2.59
C ARG A 170 -0.13 21.60 1.14
N GLU A 171 0.02 20.62 0.26
CA GLU A 171 0.40 20.86 -1.15
C GLU A 171 -0.69 21.60 -1.93
N VAL A 172 -1.97 21.33 -1.67
CA VAL A 172 -3.10 21.99 -2.36
C VAL A 172 -3.65 23.21 -1.59
N HIS A 173 -3.04 23.58 -0.47
CA HIS A 173 -3.38 24.75 0.35
C HIS A 173 -4.86 24.81 0.78
N ARG A 174 -5.50 23.65 0.99
CA ARG A 174 -6.89 23.60 1.49
C ARG A 174 -7.12 22.43 2.43
N LYS A 175 -8.07 22.59 3.36
CA LYS A 175 -8.58 21.49 4.18
C LYS A 175 -9.63 20.70 3.41
N THR A 176 -9.66 19.40 3.65
CA THR A 176 -10.60 18.47 3.03
C THR A 176 -11.55 17.87 4.05
N ASN A 177 -12.72 17.42 3.60
CA ASN A 177 -13.56 16.51 4.40
C ASN A 177 -12.92 15.11 4.38
N GLY A 178 -11.80 14.98 5.10
CA GLY A 178 -10.94 13.81 5.08
C GLY A 178 -11.24 12.83 6.20
N TYR A 179 -11.39 11.56 5.83
CA TYR A 179 -11.49 10.43 6.74
C TYR A 179 -10.17 9.67 6.73
N VAL A 180 -9.52 9.55 7.88
CA VAL A 180 -8.27 8.79 8.02
C VAL A 180 -8.63 7.39 8.49
N ILE A 181 -8.53 6.44 7.58
CA ILE A 181 -8.94 5.03 7.81
C ILE A 181 -7.88 4.14 7.19
N SER A 182 -7.26 3.26 7.97
CA SER A 182 -6.32 2.26 7.44
C SER A 182 -7.02 1.34 6.43
N ASN A 183 -6.27 0.85 5.43
CA ASN A 183 -6.77 -0.21 4.56
C ASN A 183 -6.99 -1.56 5.30
N GLY A 184 -6.47 -1.64 6.53
CA GLY A 184 -6.65 -2.75 7.44
C GLY A 184 -5.79 -3.98 7.13
N VAL A 185 -5.58 -4.77 8.16
CA VAL A 185 -4.86 -6.04 8.10
C VAL A 185 -5.84 -7.19 8.21
N CYS A 186 -5.75 -8.13 7.27
CA CYS A 186 -6.58 -9.33 7.27
C CYS A 186 -6.35 -10.15 8.54
N SER A 187 -7.41 -10.71 9.11
CA SER A 187 -7.38 -11.54 10.32
C SER A 187 -6.47 -12.78 10.24
N ASP A 188 -6.05 -13.19 9.04
CA ASP A 188 -5.06 -14.26 8.87
C ASP A 188 -3.70 -13.89 9.46
N PHE A 189 -3.35 -12.59 9.51
CA PHE A 189 -2.08 -12.10 10.05
C PHE A 189 -2.18 -11.90 11.56
N HIS A 190 -1.85 -12.93 12.31
CA HIS A 190 -1.81 -12.94 13.77
C HIS A 190 -0.68 -13.87 14.25
N PRO A 191 -0.29 -13.82 15.53
CA PRO A 191 0.70 -14.74 16.06
C PRO A 191 0.22 -16.18 15.99
N VAL A 192 0.98 -17.04 15.29
CA VAL A 192 0.77 -18.48 15.25
C VAL A 192 2.09 -19.19 15.55
N PRO A 193 2.07 -20.37 16.13
CA PRO A 193 3.26 -21.21 16.23
C PRO A 193 3.77 -21.56 14.84
N ALA A 194 4.99 -21.14 14.51
CA ALA A 194 5.65 -21.48 13.26
C ALA A 194 7.04 -22.03 13.55
N GLU A 195 7.35 -23.19 12.97
CA GLU A 195 8.68 -23.78 13.12
C GLU A 195 9.65 -23.13 12.14
N LYS A 196 10.76 -22.61 12.68
CA LYS A 196 11.87 -22.13 11.86
C LYS A 196 12.49 -23.32 11.12
N PRO A 197 12.59 -23.30 9.77
CA PRO A 197 13.20 -24.38 9.02
C PRO A 197 14.60 -24.71 9.52
N GLU A 198 14.98 -25.99 9.53
CA GLU A 198 16.23 -26.52 10.12
C GLU A 198 17.47 -25.72 9.69
N GLN A 199 17.57 -25.40 8.42
CA GLN A 199 18.68 -24.63 7.85
C GLN A 199 18.81 -23.20 8.38
N TYR A 200 17.77 -22.65 9.01
CA TYR A 200 17.76 -21.29 9.57
C TYR A 200 17.66 -21.29 11.10
N ARG A 201 17.66 -22.45 11.77
CA ARG A 201 17.47 -22.57 13.21
C ARG A 201 18.44 -21.71 14.00
N ASP A 202 19.72 -21.68 13.59
CA ASP A 202 20.79 -20.90 14.22
C ASP A 202 20.98 -19.50 13.58
N LYS A 203 20.05 -19.06 12.72
CA LYS A 203 20.10 -17.76 12.06
C LYS A 203 19.13 -16.78 12.69
N PHE A 204 19.52 -15.51 12.70
CA PHE A 204 18.63 -14.40 12.95
C PHE A 204 17.97 -13.98 11.64
N CYS A 205 16.68 -14.27 11.50
CA CYS A 205 15.94 -14.10 10.26
C CYS A 205 15.30 -12.71 10.22
N ILE A 206 15.64 -11.91 9.20
CA ILE A 206 15.08 -10.58 8.99
C ILE A 206 14.21 -10.62 7.73
N LEU A 207 12.95 -10.22 7.88
CA LEU A 207 11.97 -10.18 6.79
C LEU A 207 11.79 -8.76 6.25
N PHE A 208 11.65 -8.64 4.94
CA PHE A 208 11.01 -7.54 4.23
C PHE A 208 9.92 -8.11 3.32
N THR A 209 8.75 -7.49 3.33
CA THR A 209 7.64 -7.86 2.44
C THR A 209 7.28 -6.67 1.55
N GLY A 210 7.16 -6.92 0.24
CA GLY A 210 6.73 -5.91 -0.72
C GLY A 210 7.42 -6.00 -2.08
N ARG A 211 7.07 -5.06 -2.96
CA ARG A 211 7.62 -4.99 -4.32
C ARG A 211 9.13 -4.74 -4.31
N LEU A 212 9.87 -5.47 -5.14
CA LEU A 212 11.32 -5.29 -5.29
C LEU A 212 11.60 -4.12 -6.26
N SER A 213 11.41 -2.88 -5.77
CA SER A 213 11.52 -1.62 -6.53
C SER A 213 12.43 -0.61 -5.83
N LYS A 214 12.79 0.45 -6.54
CA LYS A 214 13.83 1.39 -6.10
C LYS A 214 13.47 2.09 -4.78
N GLU A 215 12.25 2.55 -4.64
CA GLU A 215 11.73 3.28 -3.47
C GLU A 215 11.70 2.44 -2.19
N LYS A 216 11.77 1.11 -2.33
CA LYS A 216 11.80 0.17 -1.18
C LYS A 216 13.20 -0.05 -0.60
N SER A 217 14.25 0.48 -1.22
CA SER A 217 15.62 0.59 -0.69
C SER A 217 16.25 -0.72 -0.17
N HIS A 218 15.96 -1.88 -0.78
CA HIS A 218 16.49 -3.20 -0.36
C HIS A 218 18.00 -3.23 -0.24
N ILE A 219 18.72 -2.49 -1.11
CA ILE A 219 20.19 -2.42 -1.09
C ILE A 219 20.71 -1.77 0.18
N VAL A 220 19.96 -0.86 0.79
CA VAL A 220 20.32 -0.26 2.10
C VAL A 220 20.30 -1.34 3.18
N LEU A 221 19.25 -2.17 3.24
CA LEU A 221 19.17 -3.29 4.17
C LEU A 221 20.30 -4.31 3.95
N MET A 222 20.58 -4.67 2.70
CA MET A 222 21.67 -5.60 2.38
C MET A 222 23.05 -5.04 2.77
N LYS A 223 23.27 -3.73 2.59
CA LYS A 223 24.49 -3.07 3.05
C LYS A 223 24.60 -3.05 4.57
N ALA A 224 23.48 -2.84 5.27
CA ALA A 224 23.40 -2.88 6.73
C ALA A 224 23.76 -4.26 7.25
N VAL A 225 23.17 -5.33 6.71
CA VAL A 225 23.50 -6.71 7.08
C VAL A 225 24.98 -7.02 6.85
N ARG A 226 25.55 -6.56 5.73
CA ARG A 226 27.00 -6.72 5.49
C ARG A 226 27.88 -6.04 6.53
N LYS A 227 27.40 -4.92 7.13
CA LYS A 227 28.14 -4.12 8.13
C LYS A 227 27.89 -4.58 9.57
N SER A 228 26.84 -5.35 9.81
CA SER A 228 26.48 -5.90 11.11
C SER A 228 27.62 -6.74 11.69
N LYS A 229 27.80 -6.70 13.00
CA LYS A 229 28.69 -7.61 13.76
C LYS A 229 28.28 -9.08 13.60
N TYR A 230 27.01 -9.32 13.26
CA TYR A 230 26.38 -10.63 13.13
C TYR A 230 26.09 -11.03 11.68
N ALA A 231 26.82 -10.45 10.72
CA ALA A 231 26.60 -10.68 9.28
C ALA A 231 26.60 -12.15 8.86
N ASP A 232 27.33 -13.02 9.55
CA ASP A 232 27.38 -14.47 9.33
C ASP A 232 26.17 -15.23 9.92
N LYS A 233 25.50 -14.65 10.92
CA LYS A 233 24.32 -15.21 11.57
C LYS A 233 23.00 -14.69 10.99
N ILE A 234 23.00 -13.58 10.25
CA ILE A 234 21.77 -13.00 9.70
C ILE A 234 21.39 -13.69 8.39
N GLN A 235 20.11 -14.04 8.28
CA GLN A 235 19.47 -14.48 7.04
C GLN A 235 18.38 -13.50 6.64
N LEU A 236 18.47 -12.94 5.42
CA LEU A 236 17.43 -12.08 4.85
C LEU A 236 16.38 -12.89 4.10
N PHE A 237 15.12 -12.51 4.29
CA PHE A 237 13.98 -12.95 3.51
C PHE A 237 13.35 -11.74 2.81
N PHE A 238 13.22 -11.80 1.49
CA PHE A 238 12.50 -10.82 0.69
C PHE A 238 11.27 -11.49 0.08
N ALA A 239 10.11 -11.25 0.70
CA ALA A 239 8.84 -11.75 0.23
C ALA A 239 8.23 -10.77 -0.78
N GLY A 240 8.43 -11.04 -2.07
CA GLY A 240 7.92 -10.21 -3.15
C GLY A 240 8.63 -10.41 -4.47
N ASN A 241 8.19 -9.64 -5.46
CA ASN A 241 8.75 -9.61 -6.80
C ASN A 241 8.85 -8.17 -7.31
N GLY A 242 9.66 -7.92 -8.33
CA GLY A 242 9.77 -6.59 -8.91
C GLY A 242 10.99 -6.37 -9.80
N PRO A 243 11.13 -5.17 -10.38
CA PRO A 243 12.14 -4.88 -11.40
C PRO A 243 13.59 -4.95 -10.88
N LEU A 244 13.81 -4.99 -9.57
CA LEU A 244 15.15 -5.08 -8.99
C LEU A 244 15.57 -6.51 -8.58
N LEU A 245 14.76 -7.54 -8.89
CA LEU A 245 15.02 -8.93 -8.51
C LEU A 245 16.46 -9.36 -8.85
N ASP A 246 16.85 -9.30 -10.13
CA ASP A 246 18.19 -9.69 -10.59
C ASP A 246 19.32 -8.92 -9.91
N LYS A 247 19.10 -7.61 -9.66
CA LYS A 247 20.07 -6.76 -8.99
C LYS A 247 20.28 -7.17 -7.53
N ILE A 248 19.19 -7.47 -6.84
CA ILE A 248 19.18 -7.89 -5.43
C ILE A 248 19.87 -9.26 -5.30
N GLU A 249 19.53 -10.22 -6.16
CA GLU A 249 20.18 -11.54 -6.19
C GLU A 249 21.69 -11.44 -6.45
N LYS A 250 22.08 -10.69 -7.48
CA LYS A 250 23.50 -10.50 -7.82
C LYS A 250 24.27 -9.85 -6.69
N TYR A 251 23.66 -8.82 -6.03
CA TYR A 251 24.27 -8.17 -4.89
C TYR A 251 24.42 -9.14 -3.70
N GLY A 252 23.37 -9.89 -3.37
CA GLY A 252 23.37 -10.87 -2.28
C GLY A 252 24.43 -11.94 -2.45
N LYS A 253 24.47 -12.58 -3.62
CA LYS A 253 25.46 -13.61 -3.96
C LYS A 253 26.90 -13.08 -3.89
N LYS A 254 27.12 -11.80 -4.22
CA LYS A 254 28.47 -11.22 -4.25
C LYS A 254 28.95 -10.72 -2.89
N TYR A 255 28.08 -10.19 -2.06
CA TYR A 255 28.51 -9.38 -0.91
C TYR A 255 28.02 -9.89 0.45
N LEU A 256 26.99 -10.74 0.51
CA LEU A 256 26.46 -11.26 1.78
C LEU A 256 27.04 -12.65 2.08
N LYS A 257 27.26 -12.93 3.37
CA LYS A 257 27.66 -14.25 3.85
C LYS A 257 26.58 -15.29 3.61
N ASN A 258 25.32 -14.90 3.87
CA ASN A 258 24.13 -15.68 3.56
C ASN A 258 23.34 -14.90 2.49
N PRO A 259 23.31 -15.36 1.23
CA PRO A 259 22.49 -14.73 0.20
C PRO A 259 21.02 -14.69 0.61
N PRO A 260 20.26 -13.64 0.23
CA PRO A 260 18.87 -13.52 0.63
C PRO A 260 18.01 -14.64 0.01
N VAL A 261 17.04 -15.13 0.76
CA VAL A 261 15.94 -15.94 0.24
C VAL A 261 14.93 -14.98 -0.37
N ILE A 262 14.64 -15.16 -1.64
CA ILE A 262 13.70 -14.29 -2.36
C ILE A 262 12.59 -15.16 -2.95
N GLY A 263 11.34 -14.79 -2.70
CA GLY A 263 10.21 -15.54 -3.22
C GLY A 263 8.92 -14.72 -3.23
N PHE A 264 7.97 -15.21 -4.03
CA PHE A 264 6.59 -14.74 -4.01
C PHE A 264 5.74 -15.86 -3.42
N TYR A 265 5.12 -15.58 -2.29
CA TYR A 265 4.48 -16.58 -1.43
C TYR A 265 2.96 -16.42 -1.46
N SER A 266 2.25 -17.51 -1.25
CA SER A 266 0.83 -17.46 -0.90
C SER A 266 0.66 -16.79 0.46
N ARG A 267 -0.56 -16.38 0.80
CA ARG A 267 -0.84 -15.76 2.09
C ARG A 267 -0.48 -16.67 3.26
N ALA A 268 -0.84 -17.95 3.19
CA ALA A 268 -0.54 -18.91 4.24
C ALA A 268 0.98 -19.07 4.45
N GLU A 269 1.74 -19.27 3.37
CA GLU A 269 3.21 -19.33 3.44
C GLU A 269 3.82 -18.03 3.99
N LEU A 270 3.24 -16.88 3.65
CA LEU A 270 3.72 -15.59 4.15
C LEU A 270 3.48 -15.46 5.65
N VAL A 271 2.32 -15.88 6.16
CA VAL A 271 2.02 -15.92 7.61
C VAL A 271 3.04 -16.79 8.33
N ASP A 272 3.37 -17.98 7.81
CA ASP A 272 4.39 -18.84 8.39
C ASP A 272 5.77 -18.15 8.40
N ILE A 273 6.18 -17.54 7.30
CA ILE A 273 7.46 -16.82 7.19
C ILE A 273 7.54 -15.67 8.19
N ILE A 274 6.47 -14.87 8.31
CA ILE A 274 6.43 -13.78 9.27
C ILE A 274 6.60 -14.33 10.68
N ASN A 275 5.88 -15.40 11.04
CA ASN A 275 5.86 -15.93 12.39
C ASN A 275 7.16 -16.63 12.81
N PHE A 276 7.97 -17.15 11.89
CA PHE A 276 9.27 -17.71 12.24
C PHE A 276 10.43 -16.71 12.18
N CYS A 277 10.26 -15.56 11.53
CA CYS A 277 11.30 -14.52 11.47
C CYS A 277 11.47 -13.82 12.84
N ASP A 278 12.65 -13.20 13.03
CA ASP A 278 13.02 -12.57 14.30
C ASP A 278 12.81 -11.06 14.31
N LEU A 279 12.83 -10.43 13.13
CA LEU A 279 12.73 -8.98 12.96
C LEU A 279 12.11 -8.65 11.61
N TYR A 280 11.34 -7.58 11.53
CA TYR A 280 10.89 -6.99 10.28
C TYR A 280 11.73 -5.74 9.96
N CYS A 281 12.12 -5.53 8.71
CA CYS A 281 12.82 -4.32 8.32
C CYS A 281 12.12 -3.64 7.16
N HIS A 282 11.80 -2.33 7.33
CA HIS A 282 11.11 -1.52 6.32
C HIS A 282 11.98 -0.33 5.89
N PRO A 283 12.94 -0.51 4.96
CA PRO A 283 13.88 0.54 4.56
C PRO A 283 13.32 1.49 3.49
N ALA A 284 12.02 1.46 3.21
CA ALA A 284 11.38 2.23 2.15
C ALA A 284 11.52 3.75 2.36
N GLU A 285 11.77 4.47 1.27
CA GLU A 285 11.82 5.94 1.25
C GLU A 285 10.45 6.57 1.03
N ILE A 286 9.55 5.88 0.33
CA ILE A 286 8.23 6.38 -0.05
C ILE A 286 7.20 5.32 0.24
N GLU A 287 6.21 5.67 1.06
CA GLU A 287 5.08 4.83 1.41
C GLU A 287 3.88 5.66 1.87
N ILE A 288 2.69 5.29 1.43
CA ILE A 288 1.42 5.89 1.89
C ILE A 288 0.96 5.25 3.19
N GLU A 289 1.11 3.93 3.34
CA GLU A 289 0.71 3.18 4.53
C GLU A 289 1.66 2.02 4.83
N ALA A 290 2.00 1.17 3.82
CA ALA A 290 2.73 -0.09 3.96
C ALA A 290 1.97 -1.15 4.76
N ILE A 291 0.85 -1.64 4.21
CA ILE A 291 0.06 -2.76 4.79
C ILE A 291 0.97 -3.93 5.18
N ALA A 292 1.98 -4.26 4.35
CA ALA A 292 2.94 -5.33 4.65
C ALA A 292 3.73 -5.13 5.96
N CYS A 293 3.99 -3.88 6.36
CA CYS A 293 4.58 -3.59 7.67
C CYS A 293 3.57 -3.85 8.80
N LEU A 294 2.31 -3.47 8.60
CA LEU A 294 1.24 -3.72 9.55
C LEU A 294 0.93 -5.22 9.69
N GLU A 295 0.99 -6.00 8.61
CA GLU A 295 0.86 -7.46 8.62
C GLU A 295 1.95 -8.11 9.50
N ALA A 296 3.20 -7.66 9.35
CA ALA A 296 4.31 -8.13 10.18
C ALA A 296 4.13 -7.75 11.65
N ILE A 297 3.71 -6.52 11.94
CA ILE A 297 3.38 -6.04 13.29
C ILE A 297 2.25 -6.86 13.91
N SER A 298 1.20 -7.14 13.15
CA SER A 298 0.05 -7.94 13.63
C SER A 298 0.41 -9.38 13.96
N CYS A 299 1.45 -9.92 13.35
CA CYS A 299 2.05 -11.21 13.72
C CYS A 299 3.07 -11.08 14.88
N GLY A 300 3.32 -9.87 15.37
CA GLY A 300 4.22 -9.60 16.49
C GLY A 300 5.70 -9.46 16.09
N LEU A 301 6.05 -9.24 14.84
CA LEU A 301 7.41 -8.86 14.49
C LEU A 301 7.66 -7.40 14.88
N VAL A 302 8.76 -7.16 15.60
CA VAL A 302 9.26 -5.81 15.88
C VAL A 302 9.81 -5.23 14.58
N PRO A 303 9.35 -4.05 14.13
CA PRO A 303 9.85 -3.45 12.91
C PRO A 303 11.05 -2.53 13.16
N VAL A 304 11.99 -2.48 12.20
CA VAL A 304 12.99 -1.42 12.08
C VAL A 304 12.71 -0.65 10.79
N ILE A 305 12.35 0.62 10.94
CA ILE A 305 11.72 1.42 9.89
C ILE A 305 12.59 2.63 9.53
N ALA A 306 12.66 2.96 8.24
CA ALA A 306 13.35 4.17 7.79
C ALA A 306 12.60 5.44 8.25
N ASN A 307 13.30 6.36 8.92
CA ASN A 307 12.77 7.67 9.27
C ASN A 307 12.78 8.60 8.04
N SER A 308 11.93 8.29 7.06
CA SER A 308 11.82 9.10 5.85
C SER A 308 10.71 10.15 5.97
N PRO A 309 10.97 11.40 5.54
CA PRO A 309 9.93 12.44 5.49
C PRO A 309 8.85 12.19 4.42
N ARG A 310 9.05 11.20 3.54
CA ARG A 310 8.13 10.82 2.45
C ARG A 310 7.42 9.48 2.70
N CYS A 311 7.53 8.96 3.92
CA CYS A 311 7.03 7.64 4.27
C CYS A 311 6.10 7.71 5.49
N ALA A 312 4.90 7.17 5.37
CA ALA A 312 3.95 7.10 6.48
C ALA A 312 4.40 6.12 7.57
N THR A 313 5.17 5.09 7.20
CA THR A 313 5.53 3.97 8.10
C THR A 313 6.29 4.39 9.35
N LYS A 314 6.99 5.54 9.33
CA LYS A 314 7.66 6.05 10.53
C LYS A 314 6.70 6.26 11.72
N ALA A 315 5.42 6.52 11.44
CA ALA A 315 4.39 6.67 12.47
C ALA A 315 4.04 5.34 13.18
N PHE A 316 4.43 4.19 12.62
CA PHE A 316 4.25 2.88 13.24
C PHE A 316 5.35 2.53 14.24
N ALA A 317 6.42 3.31 14.30
CA ALA A 317 7.49 3.09 15.27
C ALA A 317 7.01 3.50 16.67
N LEU A 318 6.84 2.54 17.57
CA LEU A 318 6.46 2.77 18.96
C LEU A 318 7.65 3.19 19.85
N ASP A 319 8.87 3.13 19.31
CA ASP A 319 10.11 3.43 20.01
C ASP A 319 11.17 3.93 19.03
N GLU A 320 12.04 4.86 19.45
CA GLU A 320 13.12 5.39 18.60
C GLU A 320 14.14 4.34 18.17
N ARG A 321 14.26 3.25 18.93
CA ARG A 321 15.09 2.10 18.54
C ARG A 321 14.59 1.40 17.30
N CYS A 322 13.29 1.54 16.98
CA CYS A 322 12.65 1.03 15.77
C CYS A 322 12.82 1.96 14.56
N LEU A 323 13.46 3.12 14.73
CA LEU A 323 13.74 4.06 13.63
C LEU A 323 15.23 4.11 13.30
N PHE A 324 15.54 4.12 12.02
CA PHE A 324 16.89 4.41 11.54
C PHE A 324 16.87 5.56 10.51
N GLU A 325 18.00 6.27 10.40
CA GLU A 325 18.15 7.36 9.44
C GLU A 325 18.04 6.83 8.01
N VAL A 326 17.12 7.42 7.24
CA VAL A 326 16.85 6.98 5.85
C VAL A 326 18.13 6.97 5.00
N ASN A 327 18.32 5.90 4.23
CA ASN A 327 19.50 5.67 3.39
C ASN A 327 20.84 5.52 4.17
N ASN A 328 20.79 5.36 5.49
CA ASN A 328 21.98 5.13 6.32
C ASN A 328 22.12 3.64 6.71
N PRO A 329 22.93 2.84 5.99
CA PRO A 329 23.13 1.43 6.32
C PRO A 329 23.93 1.20 7.60
N ASP A 330 24.69 2.18 8.09
CA ASP A 330 25.44 2.07 9.35
C ASP A 330 24.49 2.15 10.54
N ASP A 331 23.57 3.11 10.52
CA ASP A 331 22.56 3.26 11.56
C ASP A 331 21.60 2.05 11.56
N LEU A 332 21.16 1.60 10.37
CA LEU A 332 20.35 0.39 10.28
C LEU A 332 21.08 -0.85 10.83
N ALA A 333 22.36 -1.00 10.56
CA ALA A 333 23.16 -2.09 11.10
C ALA A 333 23.21 -2.02 12.64
N ALA A 334 23.41 -0.83 13.21
CA ALA A 334 23.40 -0.63 14.66
C ALA A 334 22.06 -0.99 15.30
N LYS A 335 20.92 -0.66 14.65
CA LYS A 335 19.58 -1.03 15.14
C LYS A 335 19.35 -2.55 15.08
N ILE A 336 19.79 -3.21 14.00
CA ILE A 336 19.73 -4.66 13.87
C ILE A 336 20.56 -5.33 14.96
N ASP A 337 21.82 -4.92 15.12
CA ASP A 337 22.72 -5.46 16.14
C ASP A 337 22.15 -5.28 17.55
N TYR A 338 21.55 -4.12 17.83
CA TYR A 338 20.87 -3.85 19.10
C TYR A 338 19.79 -4.88 19.40
N PHE A 339 18.89 -5.19 18.48
CA PHE A 339 17.82 -6.17 18.71
C PHE A 339 18.29 -7.62 18.79
N ILE A 340 19.47 -7.93 18.23
CA ILE A 340 20.14 -9.22 18.43
C ILE A 340 20.70 -9.31 19.85
N GLU A 341 21.28 -8.22 20.35
CA GLU A 341 21.96 -8.15 21.67
C GLU A 341 20.96 -8.01 22.83
N HIS A 342 19.72 -7.50 22.58
CA HIS A 342 18.72 -7.23 23.61
C HIS A 342 17.39 -7.95 23.35
N PRO A 343 17.35 -9.29 23.41
CA PRO A 343 16.16 -10.07 23.08
C PRO A 343 14.98 -9.81 24.04
N GLU A 344 15.23 -9.46 25.32
CA GLU A 344 14.19 -9.13 26.31
C GLU A 344 13.48 -7.81 25.94
N GLU A 345 14.22 -6.81 25.50
CA GLU A 345 13.63 -5.54 25.09
C GLU A 345 12.84 -5.68 23.77
N LYS A 346 13.34 -6.51 22.85
CA LYS A 346 12.60 -6.89 21.65
C LYS A 346 11.28 -7.59 22.01
N ALA A 347 11.30 -8.52 22.98
CA ALA A 347 10.09 -9.21 23.45
C ALA A 347 9.08 -8.23 24.08
N ALA A 348 9.54 -7.29 24.90
CA ALA A 348 8.67 -6.26 25.47
C ALA A 348 8.04 -5.35 24.39
N LEU A 349 8.79 -4.99 23.36
CA LEU A 349 8.27 -4.24 22.23
C LEU A 349 7.26 -5.05 21.41
N ARG A 350 7.50 -6.36 21.22
CA ARG A 350 6.55 -7.26 20.58
C ARG A 350 5.16 -7.17 21.19
N GLU A 351 5.06 -7.28 22.52
CA GLU A 351 3.77 -7.21 23.23
C GLU A 351 3.08 -5.85 23.04
N ARG A 352 3.84 -4.77 23.04
CA ARG A 352 3.30 -3.42 22.74
C ARG A 352 2.77 -3.34 21.32
N TYR A 353 3.50 -3.83 20.33
CA TYR A 353 3.08 -3.86 18.94
C TYR A 353 1.82 -4.69 18.73
N LEU A 354 1.70 -5.85 19.37
CA LEU A 354 0.50 -6.68 19.33
C LEU A 354 -0.71 -5.95 19.93
N SER A 355 -0.54 -5.25 21.04
CA SER A 355 -1.61 -4.46 21.66
C SER A 355 -2.11 -3.33 20.75
N GLU A 356 -1.20 -2.64 20.07
CA GLU A 356 -1.55 -1.52 19.17
C GLU A 356 -2.12 -2.00 17.82
N SER A 357 -1.76 -3.21 17.38
CA SER A 357 -2.14 -3.73 16.06
C SER A 357 -3.65 -3.96 15.90
N VAL A 358 -4.40 -4.10 16.98
CA VAL A 358 -5.87 -4.28 16.95
C VAL A 358 -6.58 -3.09 16.28
N THR A 359 -5.97 -1.92 16.26
CA THR A 359 -6.51 -0.71 15.60
C THR A 359 -6.50 -0.83 14.07
N PHE A 360 -5.71 -1.76 13.53
CA PHE A 360 -5.58 -2.03 12.10
C PHE A 360 -6.40 -3.24 11.65
N ASP A 361 -7.29 -3.77 12.49
CA ASP A 361 -8.18 -4.86 12.08
C ASP A 361 -8.98 -4.48 10.84
N GLN A 362 -8.96 -5.36 9.83
CA GLN A 362 -9.57 -5.07 8.53
C GLN A 362 -11.09 -4.91 8.62
N ALA A 363 -11.77 -5.73 9.44
CA ALA A 363 -13.21 -5.64 9.56
C ALA A 363 -13.61 -4.29 10.16
N HIS A 364 -12.92 -3.85 11.22
CA HIS A 364 -13.12 -2.54 11.83
C HIS A 364 -12.85 -1.40 10.83
N CYS A 365 -11.75 -1.46 10.08
CA CYS A 365 -11.44 -0.44 9.06
C CYS A 365 -12.51 -0.39 7.96
N MET A 366 -13.04 -1.55 7.55
CA MET A 366 -14.11 -1.60 6.54
C MET A 366 -15.45 -1.12 7.10
N ASP A 367 -15.73 -1.26 8.39
CA ASP A 367 -16.89 -0.64 9.05
C ASP A 367 -16.79 0.89 8.99
N MET A 368 -15.60 1.44 9.25
CA MET A 368 -15.36 2.88 9.14
C MET A 368 -15.49 3.37 7.68
N MET A 369 -15.04 2.60 6.70
CA MET A 369 -15.20 2.92 5.28
C MET A 369 -16.68 2.92 4.88
N GLU A 370 -17.46 1.94 5.30
CA GLU A 370 -18.91 1.91 5.10
C GLU A 370 -19.57 3.12 5.71
N GLN A 371 -19.23 3.48 6.94
CA GLN A 371 -19.79 4.65 7.63
C GLN A 371 -19.46 5.94 6.88
N MET A 372 -18.25 6.11 6.38
CA MET A 372 -17.88 7.25 5.54
C MET A 372 -18.79 7.38 4.31
N LEU A 373 -19.10 6.28 3.63
CA LEU A 373 -20.00 6.26 2.47
C LEU A 373 -21.43 6.61 2.87
N LEU A 374 -21.95 6.01 3.94
CA LEU A 374 -23.29 6.29 4.48
C LEU A 374 -23.46 7.75 4.92
N ASP A 375 -22.45 8.35 5.52
CA ASP A 375 -22.45 9.75 5.92
C ASP A 375 -22.69 10.69 4.73
N GLN A 376 -22.16 10.36 3.54
CA GLN A 376 -22.37 11.20 2.36
C GLN A 376 -23.76 10.96 1.72
N VAL A 377 -24.27 9.73 1.76
CA VAL A 377 -25.64 9.43 1.31
C VAL A 377 -26.64 10.18 2.19
N ASN A 378 -26.53 10.06 3.52
CA ASN A 378 -27.47 10.69 4.47
C ASN A 378 -27.43 12.22 4.43
N LYS A 379 -26.26 12.84 4.19
CA LYS A 379 -26.14 14.31 4.05
C LYS A 379 -26.92 14.86 2.85
N LYS A 380 -27.08 14.06 1.81
CA LYS A 380 -27.79 14.48 0.61
C LYS A 380 -29.31 14.42 0.81
N ASP A 381 -29.77 13.48 1.63
CA ASP A 381 -31.21 13.27 1.89
C ASP A 381 -31.74 14.24 2.97
N ALA A 382 -30.86 14.99 3.66
CA ALA A 382 -31.16 15.99 4.67
C ALA A 382 -31.26 17.40 4.07
#